data_73e7159d890319a1071e880817321f54
#
_entry.id   73e7159d890319a1071e880817321f54
#
_cell.length_a   1.000
_cell.length_b   1.000
_cell.length_c   1.000
_cell.angle_alpha   90.00
_cell.angle_beta   90.00
_cell.angle_gamma   90.00
#
_symmetry.space_group_name_H-M   'P 1'
#
loop_
_entity.id
_entity.type
_entity.pdbx_description
1 polymer ?
#
loop_
_entity_poly.entity_id
_entity_poly.type
_entity_poly.pdbx_seq_one_letter_code
_entity_poly.pdbx_strand_id
1 'polypeptide(L)'
;NSQFSILNSQFIYNIGMLHILDKQNTIINKFLAELRNIDVQKDSMRFRRNLERIGECTSYELSKTLNYATTSVQTPLAEAKVESISDNVVLATILRAGLPLHQGLLNYFDDAENAFVSAYRSYLNESDFEIKVEYIACPSLEGKTLILCDPMLASGASMIAAYEVLCAHGGKPAHTHIVSVLGCTEGVDYVLQHTNPEEVD
;
A
#
# COMPACT_ATOMS: atom_id res chain seq x y z
N ASN A 1 -16.65 7.84 22.12
CA ASN A 1 -15.22 8.03 22.37
C ASN A 1 -14.47 6.80 21.86
N SER A 2 -14.34 6.67 20.54
CA SER A 2 -13.45 5.69 19.94
C SER A 2 -12.02 6.18 20.14
N GLN A 3 -11.31 5.58 21.09
CA GLN A 3 -9.87 5.74 21.21
C GLN A 3 -9.24 5.04 20.01
N PHE A 4 -8.74 5.80 19.03
CA PHE A 4 -7.75 5.30 18.10
C PHE A 4 -6.52 4.90 18.92
N SER A 5 -6.39 3.63 19.25
CA SER A 5 -5.17 3.12 19.83
C SER A 5 -4.12 3.11 18.73
N ILE A 6 -3.22 4.09 18.78
CA ILE A 6 -1.95 4.04 18.06
C ILE A 6 -1.32 2.68 18.39
N LEU A 7 -0.85 1.96 17.39
CA LEU A 7 -0.10 0.72 17.57
C LEU A 7 1.06 0.94 18.54
N ASN A 8 0.78 0.77 19.83
CA ASN A 8 1.80 0.69 20.85
C ASN A 8 2.45 -0.70 20.79
N SER A 9 3.73 -0.71 20.62
CA SER A 9 4.72 -1.73 20.35
C SER A 9 4.74 -2.98 21.27
N GLN A 10 3.62 -3.63 21.57
CA GLN A 10 3.61 -4.82 22.43
C GLN A 10 2.95 -6.09 21.84
N PHE A 11 2.62 -6.09 20.57
CA PHE A 11 2.17 -7.34 19.92
C PHE A 11 3.32 -7.93 19.12
N ILE A 12 3.95 -8.96 19.69
CA ILE A 12 4.80 -9.89 18.94
C ILE A 12 3.84 -10.79 18.17
N TYR A 13 3.36 -10.33 17.01
CA TYR A 13 2.84 -11.24 16.02
C TYR A 13 4.04 -11.83 15.28
N ASN A 14 4.27 -13.10 15.51
CA ASN A 14 5.20 -13.90 14.73
C ASN A 14 4.51 -14.30 13.41
N ILE A 15 4.08 -13.29 12.66
CA ILE A 15 3.47 -13.42 11.33
C ILE A 15 4.45 -12.73 10.40
N GLY A 16 5.13 -13.52 9.58
CA GLY A 16 6.14 -13.05 8.63
C GLY A 16 5.62 -12.12 7.51
N MET A 17 4.50 -11.47 7.73
CA MET A 17 3.75 -10.71 6.74
C MET A 17 3.52 -9.24 7.10
N LEU A 18 3.63 -8.82 8.36
CA LEU A 18 3.40 -7.43 8.76
C LEU A 18 4.70 -6.66 8.94
N HIS A 19 4.99 -5.75 8.05
CA HIS A 19 6.15 -4.86 8.08
C HIS A 19 5.79 -3.49 8.64
N ILE A 20 6.28 -3.16 9.84
CA ILE A 20 6.04 -1.86 10.49
C ILE A 20 7.30 -1.00 10.35
N LEU A 21 7.30 -0.07 9.38
CA LEU A 21 8.49 0.69 8.98
C LEU A 21 8.92 1.75 9.99
N ASP A 22 8.05 2.23 10.88
CA ASP A 22 8.37 3.24 11.89
C ASP A 22 9.00 2.68 13.18
N LYS A 23 9.14 1.35 13.29
CA LYS A 23 9.88 0.70 14.39
C LYS A 23 11.38 0.97 14.36
N GLN A 24 11.93 1.28 13.19
CA GLN A 24 13.31 1.69 13.03
C GLN A 24 13.37 3.20 12.81
N ASN A 25 14.37 3.86 13.41
CA ASN A 25 14.57 5.29 13.23
C ASN A 25 15.03 5.59 11.81
N THR A 26 14.14 6.13 10.99
CA THR A 26 14.37 6.54 9.61
C THR A 26 13.75 7.91 9.36
N ILE A 27 13.95 8.46 8.16
CA ILE A 27 13.31 9.71 7.73
C ILE A 27 11.78 9.62 7.70
N ILE A 28 11.21 8.42 7.59
CA ILE A 28 9.76 8.17 7.66
C ILE A 28 9.18 8.72 8.97
N ASN A 29 9.89 8.55 10.09
CA ASN A 29 9.45 9.00 11.41
C ASN A 29 9.17 10.52 11.43
N LYS A 30 9.98 11.32 10.71
CA LYS A 30 9.74 12.76 10.56
C LYS A 30 8.43 13.04 9.83
N PHE A 31 8.18 12.37 8.71
CA PHE A 31 6.97 12.59 7.91
C PHE A 31 5.71 12.12 8.66
N LEU A 32 5.80 10.99 9.37
CA LEU A 32 4.72 10.51 10.23
C LEU A 32 4.44 11.46 11.40
N ALA A 33 5.46 12.02 12.02
CA ALA A 33 5.29 13.02 13.08
C ALA A 33 4.55 14.27 12.55
N GLU A 34 4.87 14.73 11.35
CA GLU A 34 4.18 15.86 10.70
C GLU A 34 2.73 15.52 10.35
N LEU A 35 2.44 14.32 9.87
CA LEU A 35 1.07 13.86 9.58
C LEU A 35 0.20 13.75 10.84
N ARG A 36 0.80 13.37 11.97
CA ARG A 36 0.12 13.23 13.27
C ARG A 36 -0.02 14.55 14.03
N ASN A 37 0.77 15.56 13.69
CA ASN A 37 0.75 16.84 14.38
C ASN A 37 -0.48 17.67 13.98
N ILE A 38 -1.33 18.02 14.93
CA ILE A 38 -2.62 18.72 14.71
C ILE A 38 -2.47 20.10 14.07
N ASP A 39 -1.31 20.74 14.18
CA ASP A 39 -1.05 22.04 13.57
C ASP A 39 -0.50 21.91 12.16
N VAL A 40 0.40 20.93 11.94
CA VAL A 40 1.05 20.70 10.65
C VAL A 40 0.11 20.04 9.65
N GLN A 41 -0.74 19.10 10.09
CA GLN A 41 -1.69 18.39 9.21
C GLN A 41 -2.75 19.31 8.57
N LYS A 42 -2.95 20.54 9.08
CA LYS A 42 -3.85 21.53 8.48
C LYS A 42 -3.31 22.09 7.16
N ASP A 43 -2.00 22.02 6.93
CA ASP A 43 -1.38 22.32 5.66
C ASP A 43 -1.62 21.18 4.67
N SER A 44 -2.62 21.35 3.81
CA SER A 44 -3.04 20.32 2.84
C SER A 44 -1.93 19.97 1.84
N MET A 45 -1.06 20.91 1.48
CA MET A 45 0.05 20.65 0.56
C MET A 45 1.09 19.79 1.24
N ARG A 46 1.50 20.14 2.47
CA ARG A 46 2.46 19.40 3.26
C ARG A 46 1.95 17.99 3.59
N PHE A 47 0.67 17.87 3.93
CA PHE A 47 0.02 16.58 4.18
C PHE A 47 0.15 15.64 2.98
N ARG A 48 -0.26 16.09 1.80
CA ARG A 48 -0.14 15.28 0.57
C ARG A 48 1.31 14.97 0.22
N ARG A 49 2.22 15.97 0.36
CA ARG A 49 3.64 15.75 0.05
C ARG A 49 4.30 14.77 1.01
N ASN A 50 3.87 14.72 2.29
CA ASN A 50 4.38 13.72 3.23
C ASN A 50 3.87 12.31 2.91
N LEU A 51 2.62 12.14 2.46
CA LEU A 51 2.13 10.86 1.97
C LEU A 51 2.96 10.36 0.77
N GLU A 52 3.26 11.24 -0.18
CA GLU A 52 4.11 10.93 -1.33
C GLU A 52 5.52 10.52 -0.90
N ARG A 53 6.17 11.27 -0.01
CA ARG A 53 7.50 10.94 0.53
C ARG A 53 7.53 9.60 1.28
N ILE A 54 6.47 9.29 2.01
CA ILE A 54 6.35 7.99 2.67
C ILE A 54 6.21 6.89 1.63
N GLY A 55 5.44 7.10 0.55
CA GLY A 55 5.36 6.18 -0.59
C GLY A 55 6.73 5.92 -1.22
N GLU A 56 7.52 6.98 -1.45
CA GLU A 56 8.90 6.86 -1.95
C GLU A 56 9.77 5.99 -1.04
N CYS A 57 9.74 6.25 0.27
CA CYS A 57 10.51 5.44 1.24
C CYS A 57 10.00 4.00 1.33
N THR A 58 8.69 3.80 1.28
CA THR A 58 8.05 2.48 1.31
C THR A 58 8.44 1.67 0.08
N SER A 59 8.53 2.29 -1.10
CA SER A 59 8.99 1.64 -2.33
C SER A 59 10.37 1.01 -2.17
N TYR A 60 11.29 1.74 -1.53
CA TYR A 60 12.64 1.21 -1.26
C TYR A 60 12.59 0.00 -0.31
N GLU A 61 11.80 0.05 0.75
CA GLU A 61 11.68 -1.09 1.68
C GLU A 61 11.00 -2.29 1.01
N LEU A 62 9.89 -2.04 0.30
CA LEU A 62 9.12 -3.05 -0.42
C LEU A 62 9.94 -3.72 -1.52
N SER A 63 10.80 -2.97 -2.23
CA SER A 63 11.65 -3.55 -3.28
C SER A 63 12.55 -4.69 -2.79
N LYS A 64 12.84 -4.76 -1.49
CA LYS A 64 13.65 -5.85 -0.88
C LYS A 64 12.92 -7.19 -0.84
N THR A 65 11.61 -7.20 -0.97
CA THR A 65 10.76 -8.40 -0.96
C THR A 65 10.44 -8.91 -2.37
N LEU A 66 10.73 -8.12 -3.41
CA LEU A 66 10.50 -8.48 -4.81
C LEU A 66 11.53 -9.48 -5.33
N ASN A 67 11.18 -10.14 -6.43
CA ASN A 67 12.09 -11.05 -7.11
C ASN A 67 13.09 -10.29 -8.00
N TYR A 68 14.30 -10.81 -8.07
CA TYR A 68 15.39 -10.26 -8.88
C TYR A 68 15.90 -11.30 -9.87
N ALA A 69 16.34 -10.84 -11.04
CA ALA A 69 16.99 -11.65 -12.05
C ALA A 69 18.25 -10.94 -12.56
N THR A 70 19.27 -11.75 -12.87
CA THR A 70 20.50 -11.23 -13.47
C THR A 70 20.23 -10.82 -14.92
N THR A 71 20.46 -9.56 -15.25
CA THR A 71 20.35 -9.00 -16.60
C THR A 71 21.70 -8.48 -17.08
N SER A 72 21.93 -8.50 -18.41
CA SER A 72 23.11 -7.89 -19.02
C SER A 72 22.78 -6.47 -19.47
N VAL A 73 23.58 -5.51 -19.06
CA VAL A 73 23.48 -4.12 -19.50
C VAL A 73 24.77 -3.68 -20.22
N GLN A 74 24.63 -3.00 -21.34
CA GLN A 74 25.74 -2.38 -22.01
C GLN A 74 26.12 -1.07 -21.35
N THR A 75 27.28 -1.04 -20.71
CA THR A 75 27.83 0.21 -20.16
C THR A 75 28.74 0.90 -21.21
N PRO A 76 29.15 2.15 -20.99
CA PRO A 76 30.08 2.82 -21.89
C PRO A 76 31.44 2.10 -22.05
N LEU A 77 31.82 1.26 -21.09
CA LEU A 77 33.13 0.60 -21.06
C LEU A 77 33.07 -0.88 -21.42
N ALA A 78 32.01 -1.58 -21.02
CA ALA A 78 31.89 -3.04 -21.20
C ALA A 78 30.46 -3.50 -20.92
N GLU A 79 30.14 -4.74 -21.27
CA GLU A 79 28.94 -5.42 -20.79
C GLU A 79 29.10 -5.75 -19.30
N ALA A 80 28.08 -5.46 -18.51
CA ALA A 80 28.01 -5.75 -17.08
C ALA A 80 26.76 -6.56 -16.74
N LYS A 81 26.90 -7.51 -15.80
CA LYS A 81 25.76 -8.22 -15.21
C LYS A 81 25.29 -7.48 -13.98
N VAL A 82 23.99 -7.24 -13.91
CA VAL A 82 23.32 -6.56 -12.78
C VAL A 82 22.07 -7.32 -12.36
N GLU A 83 21.75 -7.26 -11.07
CA GLU A 83 20.48 -7.76 -10.56
C GLU A 83 19.41 -6.67 -10.73
N SER A 84 18.33 -7.02 -11.41
CA SER A 84 17.20 -6.13 -11.66
C SER A 84 15.91 -6.78 -11.19
N ILE A 85 14.94 -5.96 -10.75
CA ILE A 85 13.60 -6.45 -10.40
C ILE A 85 13.01 -7.18 -11.61
N SER A 86 12.51 -8.39 -11.39
CA SER A 86 11.90 -9.23 -12.42
C SER A 86 10.39 -9.31 -12.32
N ASP A 87 9.81 -8.81 -11.24
CA ASP A 87 8.36 -8.76 -11.06
C ASP A 87 7.73 -7.73 -12.00
N ASN A 88 6.60 -8.13 -12.60
CA ASN A 88 5.72 -7.20 -13.29
C ASN A 88 4.78 -6.57 -12.26
N VAL A 89 5.00 -5.31 -11.92
CA VAL A 89 4.27 -4.61 -10.86
C VAL A 89 3.01 -3.91 -11.40
N VAL A 90 1.93 -4.05 -10.66
CA VAL A 90 0.71 -3.24 -10.82
C VAL A 90 0.50 -2.43 -9.55
N LEU A 91 0.49 -1.11 -9.66
CA LEU A 91 0.19 -0.20 -8.56
C LEU A 91 -1.30 0.11 -8.54
N ALA A 92 -1.99 -0.26 -7.47
CA ALA A 92 -3.40 0.02 -7.26
C ALA A 92 -3.61 0.98 -6.10
N THR A 93 -4.61 1.86 -6.20
CA THR A 93 -4.97 2.75 -5.11
C THR A 93 -6.47 2.95 -4.98
N ILE A 94 -6.92 3.19 -3.75
CA ILE A 94 -8.30 3.55 -3.44
C ILE A 94 -8.44 5.07 -3.62
N LEU A 95 -9.31 5.46 -4.54
CA LEU A 95 -9.58 6.87 -4.82
C LEU A 95 -10.46 7.47 -3.71
N ARG A 96 -10.25 8.70 -3.37
CA ARG A 96 -9.30 9.70 -3.91
C ARG A 96 -8.10 9.90 -2.99
N ALA A 97 -8.21 9.47 -1.70
CA ALA A 97 -7.22 9.72 -0.65
C ALA A 97 -5.86 9.05 -0.93
N GLY A 98 -5.85 7.92 -1.63
CA GLY A 98 -4.64 7.18 -1.95
C GLY A 98 -3.72 7.82 -3.00
N LEU A 99 -4.20 8.79 -3.80
CA LEU A 99 -3.43 9.36 -4.91
C LEU A 99 -2.02 9.86 -4.54
N PRO A 100 -1.80 10.59 -3.43
CA PRO A 100 -0.46 11.04 -3.09
C PRO A 100 0.50 9.88 -2.72
N LEU A 101 -0.01 8.88 -2.01
CA LEU A 101 0.76 7.68 -1.66
C LEU A 101 1.12 6.89 -2.92
N HIS A 102 0.14 6.67 -3.79
CA HIS A 102 0.34 6.03 -5.09
C HIS A 102 1.39 6.76 -5.93
N GLN A 103 1.35 8.10 -5.97
CA GLN A 103 2.37 8.88 -6.69
C GLN A 103 3.77 8.63 -6.13
N GLY A 104 3.90 8.54 -4.80
CA GLY A 104 5.19 8.23 -4.17
C GLY A 104 5.71 6.83 -4.54
N LEU A 105 4.84 5.84 -4.60
CA LEU A 105 5.19 4.49 -5.08
C LEU A 105 5.58 4.52 -6.57
N LEU A 106 4.81 5.22 -7.40
CA LEU A 106 5.06 5.34 -8.84
C LEU A 106 6.37 6.07 -9.16
N ASN A 107 6.86 6.95 -8.30
CA ASN A 107 8.14 7.63 -8.49
C ASN A 107 9.34 6.66 -8.49
N TYR A 108 9.16 5.43 -7.97
CA TYR A 108 10.20 4.39 -7.92
C TYR A 108 9.87 3.19 -8.80
N PHE A 109 8.61 2.82 -8.90
CA PHE A 109 8.11 1.79 -9.82
C PHE A 109 7.52 2.47 -11.06
N ASP A 110 8.34 3.22 -11.78
CA ASP A 110 7.92 4.12 -12.86
C ASP A 110 7.44 3.41 -14.14
N ASP A 111 7.77 2.14 -14.28
CA ASP A 111 7.29 1.26 -15.34
C ASP A 111 6.05 0.43 -14.94
N ALA A 112 5.55 0.58 -13.70
CA ALA A 112 4.40 -0.17 -13.22
C ALA A 112 3.11 0.22 -13.95
N GLU A 113 2.28 -0.78 -14.22
CA GLU A 113 0.92 -0.55 -14.66
C GLU A 113 0.07 0.00 -13.51
N ASN A 114 -0.95 0.81 -13.82
CA ASN A 114 -1.74 1.49 -12.81
C ASN A 114 -3.17 0.96 -12.75
N ALA A 115 -3.69 0.79 -11.52
CA ALA A 115 -5.07 0.43 -11.25
C ALA A 115 -5.71 1.42 -10.25
N PHE A 116 -6.99 1.71 -10.45
CA PHE A 116 -7.73 2.66 -9.64
C PHE A 116 -9.08 2.08 -9.24
N VAL A 117 -9.41 2.15 -7.95
CA VAL A 117 -10.70 1.74 -7.40
C VAL A 117 -11.34 2.91 -6.66
N SER A 118 -12.58 3.25 -6.99
CA SER A 118 -13.38 4.16 -6.18
C SER A 118 -14.31 3.34 -5.30
N ALA A 119 -14.02 3.30 -4.00
CA ALA A 119 -14.84 2.65 -3.00
C ALA A 119 -15.34 3.68 -1.99
N TYR A 120 -16.63 3.62 -1.64
CA TYR A 120 -17.23 4.48 -0.62
C TYR A 120 -18.19 3.69 0.26
N ARG A 121 -18.43 4.22 1.46
CA ARG A 121 -19.40 3.66 2.40
C ARG A 121 -20.78 4.14 2.04
N SER A 122 -21.68 3.23 1.69
CA SER A 122 -23.12 3.48 1.54
C SER A 122 -23.81 3.07 2.84
N TYR A 123 -24.33 4.04 3.59
CA TYR A 123 -25.03 3.76 4.84
C TYR A 123 -26.42 3.21 4.54
N LEU A 124 -26.72 2.03 5.07
CA LEU A 124 -28.05 1.41 5.03
C LEU A 124 -28.91 1.90 6.19
N ASN A 125 -28.28 2.15 7.36
CA ASN A 125 -28.87 2.70 8.59
C ASN A 125 -27.83 3.54 9.32
N GLU A 126 -28.15 4.08 10.51
CA GLU A 126 -27.20 4.86 11.33
C GLU A 126 -25.96 4.06 11.78
N SER A 127 -26.07 2.72 11.87
CA SER A 127 -25.01 1.81 12.32
C SER A 127 -24.47 0.90 11.24
N ASP A 128 -25.22 0.65 10.17
CA ASP A 128 -24.89 -0.33 9.14
C ASP A 128 -24.52 0.35 7.83
N PHE A 129 -23.44 -0.09 7.24
CA PHE A 129 -22.98 0.38 5.93
C PHE A 129 -22.51 -0.80 5.08
N GLU A 130 -22.62 -0.64 3.77
CA GLU A 130 -21.96 -1.49 2.78
C GLU A 130 -20.90 -0.68 2.02
N ILE A 131 -19.87 -1.37 1.52
CA ILE A 131 -18.88 -0.75 0.66
C ILE A 131 -19.35 -0.91 -0.78
N LYS A 132 -19.58 0.22 -1.45
CA LYS A 132 -19.91 0.26 -2.88
C LYS A 132 -18.70 0.67 -3.69
N VAL A 133 -18.42 -0.11 -4.74
CA VAL A 133 -17.42 0.23 -5.73
C VAL A 133 -18.14 0.82 -6.93
N GLU A 134 -17.83 2.09 -7.25
CA GLU A 134 -18.47 2.80 -8.39
C GLU A 134 -17.60 2.83 -9.64
N TYR A 135 -16.30 2.75 -9.46
CA TYR A 135 -15.36 2.84 -10.57
C TYR A 135 -14.19 1.89 -10.35
N ILE A 136 -13.82 1.21 -11.39
CA ILE A 136 -12.62 0.41 -11.48
C ILE A 136 -11.95 0.60 -12.83
N ALA A 137 -10.65 0.84 -12.81
CA ALA A 137 -9.77 0.71 -13.95
C ALA A 137 -8.60 -0.17 -13.52
N CYS A 138 -8.48 -1.33 -14.11
CA CYS A 138 -7.50 -2.33 -13.71
C CYS A 138 -7.00 -3.08 -14.94
N PRO A 139 -5.67 -3.19 -15.15
CA PRO A 139 -5.10 -4.10 -16.13
C PRO A 139 -5.26 -5.55 -15.67
N SER A 140 -4.80 -6.51 -16.48
CA SER A 140 -4.68 -7.90 -16.00
C SER A 140 -3.70 -7.97 -14.82
N LEU A 141 -4.11 -8.65 -13.75
CA LEU A 141 -3.28 -8.95 -12.58
C LEU A 141 -2.65 -10.35 -12.66
N GLU A 142 -3.06 -11.16 -13.62
CA GLU A 142 -2.67 -12.57 -13.71
C GLU A 142 -1.15 -12.71 -13.76
N GLY A 143 -0.58 -13.39 -12.76
CA GLY A 143 0.85 -13.64 -12.64
C GLY A 143 1.70 -12.41 -12.31
N LYS A 144 1.10 -11.27 -11.96
CA LYS A 144 1.81 -10.03 -11.59
C LYS A 144 1.83 -9.81 -10.08
N THR A 145 2.70 -8.94 -9.64
CA THR A 145 2.76 -8.45 -8.26
C THR A 145 1.87 -7.21 -8.13
N LEU A 146 0.83 -7.30 -7.31
CA LEU A 146 -0.07 -6.19 -7.00
C LEU A 146 0.44 -5.44 -5.77
N ILE A 147 0.57 -4.11 -5.87
CA ILE A 147 0.78 -3.23 -4.71
C ILE A 147 -0.47 -2.37 -4.55
N LEU A 148 -1.31 -2.69 -3.57
CA LEU A 148 -2.54 -1.96 -3.27
C LEU A 148 -2.32 -0.99 -2.12
N CYS A 149 -2.54 0.30 -2.36
CA CYS A 149 -2.28 1.32 -1.35
C CYS A 149 -3.50 2.18 -0.99
N ASP A 150 -3.61 2.49 0.30
CA ASP A 150 -4.51 3.52 0.86
C ASP A 150 -3.87 4.13 2.11
N PRO A 151 -3.91 5.45 2.33
CA PRO A 151 -3.21 6.08 3.45
C PRO A 151 -3.75 5.69 4.82
N MET A 152 -4.98 5.19 4.93
CA MET A 152 -5.66 4.96 6.21
C MET A 152 -6.27 3.56 6.30
N LEU A 153 -5.67 2.68 7.08
CA LEU A 153 -6.21 1.36 7.39
C LEU A 153 -6.96 1.40 8.73
N ALA A 154 -8.22 1.86 8.71
CA ALA A 154 -9.04 1.95 9.92
C ALA A 154 -9.73 0.62 10.25
N SER A 155 -10.82 0.28 9.57
CA SER A 155 -11.53 -1.02 9.77
C SER A 155 -11.01 -2.14 8.86
N GLY A 156 -10.21 -1.85 7.85
CA GLY A 156 -9.76 -2.80 6.84
C GLY A 156 -10.77 -3.11 5.74
N ALA A 157 -12.06 -2.88 5.98
CA ALA A 157 -13.13 -3.29 5.07
C ALA A 157 -13.03 -2.68 3.65
N SER A 158 -12.64 -1.40 3.54
CA SER A 158 -12.45 -0.76 2.22
C SER A 158 -11.26 -1.36 1.46
N MET A 159 -10.20 -1.75 2.17
CA MET A 159 -9.02 -2.37 1.59
C MET A 159 -9.36 -3.75 1.03
N ILE A 160 -10.03 -4.58 1.81
CA ILE A 160 -10.45 -5.92 1.38
C ILE A 160 -11.45 -5.85 0.22
N ALA A 161 -12.47 -4.97 0.30
CA ALA A 161 -13.42 -4.80 -0.81
C ALA A 161 -12.72 -4.35 -2.10
N ALA A 162 -11.74 -3.44 -2.02
CA ALA A 162 -10.94 -3.02 -3.17
C ALA A 162 -10.10 -4.18 -3.73
N TYR A 163 -9.46 -4.96 -2.88
CA TYR A 163 -8.68 -6.15 -3.26
C TYR A 163 -9.54 -7.19 -3.99
N GLU A 164 -10.68 -7.54 -3.41
CA GLU A 164 -11.61 -8.52 -4.00
C GLU A 164 -12.12 -8.07 -5.38
N VAL A 165 -12.48 -6.79 -5.51
CA VAL A 165 -12.97 -6.25 -6.79
C VAL A 165 -11.86 -6.19 -7.84
N LEU A 166 -10.63 -5.83 -7.45
CA LEU A 166 -9.47 -5.85 -8.35
C LEU A 166 -9.20 -7.28 -8.84
N CYS A 167 -9.20 -8.27 -7.94
CA CYS A 167 -9.03 -9.68 -8.31
C CYS A 167 -10.16 -10.20 -9.19
N ALA A 168 -11.40 -9.84 -8.90
CA ALA A 168 -12.56 -10.23 -9.72
C ALA A 168 -12.50 -9.64 -11.14
N HIS A 169 -11.92 -8.45 -11.31
CA HIS A 169 -11.81 -7.76 -12.59
C HIS A 169 -10.55 -8.11 -13.37
N GLY A 170 -9.40 -8.13 -12.70
CA GLY A 170 -8.07 -8.28 -13.32
C GLY A 170 -7.49 -9.69 -13.30
N GLY A 171 -8.11 -10.62 -12.58
CA GLY A 171 -7.58 -11.96 -12.33
C GLY A 171 -6.74 -12.05 -11.06
N LYS A 172 -6.15 -13.22 -10.81
CA LYS A 172 -5.40 -13.50 -9.57
C LYS A 172 -3.96 -13.01 -9.70
N PRO A 173 -3.48 -12.07 -8.85
CA PRO A 173 -2.08 -11.72 -8.78
C PRO A 173 -1.24 -12.90 -8.26
N ALA A 174 0.04 -12.94 -8.63
CA ALA A 174 0.99 -13.91 -8.09
C ALA A 174 1.29 -13.64 -6.62
N HIS A 175 1.39 -12.36 -6.26
CA HIS A 175 1.55 -11.88 -4.89
C HIS A 175 0.94 -10.49 -4.73
N THR A 176 0.53 -10.13 -3.51
CA THR A 176 -0.05 -8.81 -3.22
C THR A 176 0.60 -8.20 -1.99
N HIS A 177 1.07 -6.96 -2.12
CA HIS A 177 1.50 -6.12 -1.02
C HIS A 177 0.40 -5.09 -0.70
N ILE A 178 -0.04 -5.03 0.55
CA ILE A 178 -0.97 -4.01 1.02
C ILE A 178 -0.18 -2.93 1.76
N VAL A 179 -0.25 -1.69 1.28
CA VAL A 179 0.50 -0.56 1.80
C VAL A 179 -0.42 0.47 2.43
N SER A 180 -0.14 0.79 3.71
CA SER A 180 -0.87 1.86 4.40
C SER A 180 0.07 2.73 5.24
N VAL A 181 -0.26 4.02 5.36
CA VAL A 181 0.59 4.99 6.10
C VAL A 181 0.22 4.99 7.59
N LEU A 182 -1.05 4.96 7.88
CA LEU A 182 -1.58 4.92 9.25
C LEU A 182 -2.58 3.76 9.35
N GLY A 183 -2.32 2.84 10.27
CA GLY A 183 -3.19 1.72 10.56
C GLY A 183 -3.57 1.65 12.03
N CYS A 184 -4.69 1.01 12.34
CA CYS A 184 -5.02 0.56 13.68
C CYS A 184 -5.02 -0.97 13.73
N THR A 185 -4.91 -1.53 14.91
CA THR A 185 -4.86 -2.98 15.13
C THR A 185 -6.07 -3.69 14.53
N GLU A 186 -7.26 -3.13 14.72
CA GLU A 186 -8.51 -3.68 14.18
C GLU A 186 -8.48 -3.84 12.65
N GLY A 187 -7.98 -2.80 11.95
CA GLY A 187 -7.87 -2.84 10.49
C GLY A 187 -6.83 -3.85 10.00
N VAL A 188 -5.71 -3.95 10.68
CA VAL A 188 -4.67 -4.95 10.38
C VAL A 188 -5.20 -6.36 10.60
N ASP A 189 -5.82 -6.61 11.77
CA ASP A 189 -6.39 -7.92 12.10
C ASP A 189 -7.48 -8.33 11.09
N TYR A 190 -8.31 -7.37 10.67
CA TYR A 190 -9.33 -7.61 9.66
C TYR A 190 -8.72 -8.03 8.31
N VAL A 191 -7.69 -7.33 7.85
CA VAL A 191 -6.99 -7.68 6.59
C VAL A 191 -6.37 -9.06 6.70
N LEU A 192 -5.65 -9.36 7.78
CA LEU A 192 -5.01 -10.66 8.00
C LEU A 192 -6.00 -11.83 8.07
N GLN A 193 -7.23 -11.59 8.56
CA GLN A 193 -8.29 -12.61 8.62
C GLN A 193 -8.97 -12.85 7.27
N HIS A 194 -8.92 -11.88 6.35
CA HIS A 194 -9.62 -11.94 5.06
C HIS A 194 -8.68 -12.15 3.87
N THR A 195 -7.40 -12.35 4.12
CA THR A 195 -6.40 -12.63 3.09
C THR A 195 -5.65 -13.92 3.39
N ASN A 196 -5.11 -14.53 2.35
CA ASN A 196 -4.23 -15.69 2.51
C ASN A 196 -2.80 -15.21 2.76
N PRO A 197 -2.19 -15.59 3.89
CA PRO A 197 -0.83 -15.21 4.26
C PRO A 197 0.27 -15.62 3.28
N GLU A 198 0.04 -16.58 2.43
CA GLU A 198 0.98 -16.98 1.40
C GLU A 198 0.92 -16.11 0.13
N GLU A 199 -0.14 -15.31 0.00
CA GLU A 199 -0.44 -14.53 -1.21
C GLU A 199 -0.43 -13.01 -0.97
N VAL A 200 -0.59 -12.59 0.30
CA VAL A 200 -0.76 -11.18 0.69
C VAL A 200 0.08 -10.84 1.91
N ASP A 201 0.81 -9.73 1.85
CA ASP A 201 1.54 -9.12 2.96
C ASP A 201 1.40 -7.58 3.01
#